data_91d150aef60b87cb1a056d21f7774b58
#
_entry.id   91d150aef60b87cb1a056d21f7774b58
#
_cell.length_a   1.000
_cell.length_b   1.000
_cell.length_c   1.000
_cell.angle_alpha   90.00
_cell.angle_beta   90.00
_cell.angle_gamma   90.00
#
_symmetry.space_group_name_H-M   'P 1'
#
loop_
_entity.id
_entity.type
_entity.pdbx_description
1 polymer ?
#
loop_
_entity_poly.entity_id
_entity_poly.type
_entity_poly.pdbx_seq_one_letter_code
_entity_poly.pdbx_strand_id
1 'polypeptide(L)'
;MATFPSIQPTYGMRKKSTPRVRVSSLGDGYEFRTLFGLPFSQDPKVYDLTFVVSEEQSDVIEAFLRSRVNDQASFTFTPPAEGFTKTGTYSQSGTTVTISITSHGVAFGDVLTIDYTSGSATDGTFTVSTVTSDDAFTVTASSSATNSGNVSITLSGSGQFVCDSWSKQIPFNNRAVITTTFREVFEP
;
A
#
# COMPACT_ATOMS: atom_id res chain seq x y z
N MET A 1 1.62 -10.84 12.81
CA MET A 1 2.28 -9.52 12.61
C MET A 1 1.61 -8.49 13.50
N ALA A 2 2.36 -7.57 14.12
CA ALA A 2 1.80 -6.53 14.97
C ALA A 2 1.27 -5.37 14.09
N THR A 3 0.20 -4.72 14.55
CA THR A 3 -0.37 -3.55 13.87
C THR A 3 -0.03 -2.29 14.67
N PHE A 4 0.38 -1.22 13.97
CA PHE A 4 0.62 0.07 14.60
C PHE A 4 -0.65 0.57 15.30
N PRO A 5 -0.55 1.23 16.47
CA PRO A 5 -1.71 1.79 17.16
C PRO A 5 -2.57 2.68 16.23
N SER A 6 -3.89 2.69 16.43
CA SER A 6 -4.84 3.47 15.62
C SER A 6 -4.76 4.98 15.88
N ILE A 7 -3.54 5.51 15.93
CA ILE A 7 -3.22 6.92 16.11
C ILE A 7 -2.78 7.47 14.76
N GLN A 8 -3.50 8.48 14.27
CA GLN A 8 -3.20 9.07 12.96
C GLN A 8 -2.10 10.10 13.03
N PRO A 9 -1.18 10.15 12.07
CA PRO A 9 -0.21 11.23 11.97
C PRO A 9 -0.90 12.55 11.62
N THR A 10 -0.21 13.64 11.94
CA THR A 10 -0.65 14.99 11.59
C THR A 10 -0.48 15.23 10.09
N TYR A 11 -1.30 16.11 9.49
CA TYR A 11 -1.13 16.55 8.11
C TYR A 11 0.29 17.07 7.85
N GLY A 12 0.78 16.91 6.61
CA GLY A 12 2.14 17.25 6.24
C GLY A 12 3.06 16.04 6.14
N MET A 13 2.50 14.82 6.11
CA MET A 13 3.22 13.60 5.81
C MET A 13 3.96 13.71 4.47
N ARG A 14 5.22 13.29 4.45
CA ARG A 14 6.02 13.20 3.24
C ARG A 14 6.18 11.75 2.83
N LYS A 15 5.78 11.43 1.60
CA LYS A 15 6.04 10.15 0.95
C LYS A 15 7.22 10.27 0.00
N LYS A 16 8.18 9.40 0.11
CA LYS A 16 9.34 9.29 -0.77
C LYS A 16 9.35 7.93 -1.44
N SER A 17 9.45 7.91 -2.76
CA SER A 17 9.71 6.72 -3.56
C SER A 17 11.20 6.54 -3.75
N THR A 18 11.68 5.31 -3.64
CA THR A 18 13.09 4.93 -3.84
C THR A 18 13.17 3.70 -4.75
N PRO A 19 12.86 3.84 -6.07
CA PRO A 19 12.89 2.71 -6.98
C PRO A 19 14.25 2.04 -7.03
N ARG A 20 14.26 0.70 -6.93
CA ARG A 20 15.48 -0.11 -7.03
C ARG A 20 15.72 -0.44 -8.50
N VAL A 21 16.58 0.34 -9.16
CA VAL A 21 16.92 0.14 -10.57
C VAL A 21 18.40 -0.24 -10.67
N ARG A 22 18.68 -1.34 -11.35
CA ARG A 22 20.06 -1.67 -11.76
C ARG A 22 20.31 -1.07 -13.12
N VAL A 23 21.28 -0.16 -13.19
CA VAL A 23 21.69 0.50 -14.43
C VAL A 23 23.07 -0.02 -14.83
N SER A 24 23.22 -0.43 -16.08
CA SER A 24 24.51 -0.73 -16.71
C SER A 24 24.70 0.23 -17.88
N SER A 25 25.73 1.07 -17.81
CA SER A 25 26.09 1.99 -18.88
C SER A 25 26.99 1.30 -19.89
N LEU A 26 26.67 1.45 -21.17
CA LEU A 26 27.46 0.99 -22.30
C LEU A 26 28.28 2.17 -22.86
N GLY A 27 29.40 1.87 -23.54
CA GLY A 27 30.40 2.87 -23.96
C GLY A 27 29.89 4.02 -24.86
N ASP A 28 28.73 3.85 -25.50
CA ASP A 28 28.12 4.84 -26.40
C ASP A 28 27.05 5.71 -25.73
N GLY A 29 27.00 5.73 -24.39
CA GLY A 29 26.00 6.48 -23.62
C GLY A 29 24.64 5.79 -23.52
N TYR A 30 24.49 4.56 -24.00
CA TYR A 30 23.31 3.76 -23.79
C TYR A 30 23.27 3.19 -22.39
N GLU A 31 22.10 3.29 -21.73
CA GLU A 31 21.84 2.67 -20.44
C GLU A 31 20.94 1.44 -20.63
N PHE A 32 21.37 0.32 -20.06
CA PHE A 32 20.54 -0.86 -19.90
C PHE A 32 20.00 -0.92 -18.48
N ARG A 33 18.68 -0.91 -18.34
CA ARG A 33 17.97 -0.94 -17.04
C ARG A 33 17.33 -2.29 -16.86
N THR A 34 17.64 -2.96 -15.75
CA THR A 34 17.10 -4.28 -15.41
C THR A 34 16.34 -4.24 -14.10
N LEU A 35 15.23 -4.95 -14.06
CA LEU A 35 14.53 -5.27 -12.83
C LEU A 35 15.38 -6.24 -12.00
N PHE A 36 15.43 -6.00 -10.70
CA PHE A 36 16.12 -6.86 -9.74
C PHE A 36 15.11 -7.34 -8.70
N GLY A 37 14.56 -8.54 -8.87
CA GLY A 37 13.51 -9.11 -8.03
C GLY A 37 12.10 -8.94 -8.63
N LEU A 38 11.09 -9.02 -7.79
CA LEU A 38 9.70 -8.97 -8.21
C LEU A 38 9.27 -7.53 -8.56
N PRO A 39 8.51 -7.30 -9.65
CA PRO A 39 8.13 -5.97 -10.10
C PRO A 39 7.44 -5.11 -9.04
N PHE A 40 6.56 -5.70 -8.22
CA PHE A 40 5.81 -5.00 -7.17
C PHE A 40 6.66 -4.62 -5.94
N SER A 41 7.87 -5.20 -5.80
CA SER A 41 8.79 -4.90 -4.68
C SER A 41 9.90 -3.91 -5.06
N GLN A 42 9.81 -3.28 -6.23
CA GLN A 42 10.90 -2.44 -6.75
C GLN A 42 10.90 -1.02 -6.19
N ASP A 43 9.80 -0.56 -5.63
CA ASP A 43 9.67 0.82 -5.16
C ASP A 43 9.17 0.88 -3.70
N PRO A 44 10.01 0.49 -2.73
CA PRO A 44 9.65 0.62 -1.32
C PRO A 44 9.45 2.10 -0.96
N LYS A 45 8.34 2.39 -0.32
CA LYS A 45 7.97 3.74 0.10
C LYS A 45 8.60 4.06 1.46
N VAL A 46 9.00 5.31 1.61
CA VAL A 46 9.47 5.86 2.88
C VAL A 46 8.55 7.01 3.26
N TYR A 47 8.02 6.96 4.47
CA TYR A 47 7.11 7.96 5.00
C TYR A 47 7.76 8.69 6.17
N ASP A 48 7.92 10.00 6.02
CA ASP A 48 8.28 10.87 7.14
C ASP A 48 6.98 11.34 7.80
N LEU A 49 6.78 10.95 9.04
CA LEU A 49 5.54 11.13 9.79
C LEU A 49 5.77 11.99 11.03
N THR A 50 4.79 12.83 11.33
CA THR A 50 4.75 13.60 12.57
C THR A 50 3.44 13.34 13.29
N PHE A 51 3.52 12.98 14.56
CA PHE A 51 2.37 12.78 15.43
C PHE A 51 2.35 13.89 16.47
N VAL A 52 1.29 14.68 16.48
CA VAL A 52 1.03 15.69 17.52
C VAL A 52 -0.10 15.18 18.39
N VAL A 53 0.24 14.64 19.55
CA VAL A 53 -0.64 13.81 20.38
C VAL A 53 -0.51 14.17 21.85
N SER A 54 -1.35 13.59 22.72
CA SER A 54 -1.18 13.69 24.17
C SER A 54 0.08 12.91 24.63
N GLU A 55 0.59 13.21 25.81
CA GLU A 55 1.73 12.48 26.38
C GLU A 55 1.40 10.98 26.52
N GLU A 56 0.18 10.63 26.96
CA GLU A 56 -0.26 9.24 27.07
C GLU A 56 -0.25 8.51 25.71
N GLN A 57 -0.79 9.13 24.67
CA GLN A 57 -0.74 8.56 23.33
C GLN A 57 0.69 8.44 22.80
N SER A 58 1.55 9.38 23.12
CA SER A 58 2.97 9.32 22.75
C SER A 58 3.69 8.16 23.41
N ASP A 59 3.36 7.84 24.65
CA ASP A 59 3.94 6.70 25.37
C ASP A 59 3.50 5.36 24.74
N VAL A 60 2.26 5.27 24.26
CA VAL A 60 1.75 4.12 23.51
C VAL A 60 2.54 3.92 22.21
N ILE A 61 2.80 5.00 21.47
CA ILE A 61 3.61 4.94 20.23
C ILE A 61 5.04 4.50 20.55
N GLU A 62 5.68 5.11 21.55
CA GLU A 62 7.05 4.76 21.93
C GLU A 62 7.17 3.30 22.40
N ALA A 63 6.23 2.84 23.24
CA ALA A 63 6.22 1.47 23.72
C ALA A 63 6.09 0.47 22.56
N PHE A 64 5.23 0.78 21.59
CA PHE A 64 5.10 -0.02 20.37
C PHE A 64 6.40 -0.04 19.57
N LEU A 65 6.99 1.12 19.25
CA LEU A 65 8.22 1.19 18.46
C LEU A 65 9.39 0.49 19.16
N ARG A 66 9.54 0.66 20.47
CA ARG A 66 10.55 -0.07 21.26
C ARG A 66 10.37 -1.58 21.19
N SER A 67 9.12 -2.07 21.21
CA SER A 67 8.87 -3.50 21.08
C SER A 67 9.32 -4.03 19.70
N ARG A 68 9.13 -3.24 18.62
CA ARG A 68 9.59 -3.60 17.27
C ARG A 68 11.10 -3.56 17.11
N VAL A 69 11.78 -2.66 17.80
CA VAL A 69 13.26 -2.67 17.85
C VAL A 69 13.78 -3.93 18.56
N ASN A 70 13.12 -4.37 19.62
CA ASN A 70 13.55 -5.54 20.39
C ASN A 70 13.41 -6.86 19.61
N ASP A 71 12.35 -7.01 18.83
CA ASP A 71 12.09 -8.22 18.05
C ASP A 71 12.52 -8.13 16.58
N GLN A 72 12.99 -6.96 16.14
CA GLN A 72 13.40 -6.67 14.74
C GLN A 72 12.33 -6.98 13.71
N ALA A 73 11.06 -7.04 14.13
CA ALA A 73 9.95 -7.42 13.29
C ALA A 73 9.29 -6.20 12.63
N SER A 74 8.84 -6.39 11.41
CA SER A 74 7.98 -5.44 10.74
C SER A 74 6.60 -5.33 11.41
N PHE A 75 5.88 -4.27 11.08
CA PHE A 75 4.52 -4.03 11.56
C PHE A 75 3.64 -3.53 10.44
N THR A 76 2.34 -3.79 10.57
CA THR A 76 1.34 -3.27 9.64
C THR A 76 0.99 -1.83 10.01
N PHE A 77 1.03 -0.94 9.02
CA PHE A 77 0.59 0.45 9.13
C PHE A 77 -0.16 0.85 7.87
N THR A 78 -1.18 1.70 8.03
CA THR A 78 -1.92 2.27 6.90
C THR A 78 -1.67 3.78 6.89
N PRO A 79 -0.80 4.27 5.98
CA PRO A 79 -0.57 5.69 5.83
C PRO A 79 -1.85 6.42 5.43
N PRO A 80 -2.12 7.64 5.95
CA PRO A 80 -3.25 8.44 5.52
C PRO A 80 -3.23 8.69 3.99
N ALA A 81 -4.39 8.70 3.38
CA ALA A 81 -4.58 8.92 1.94
C ALA A 81 -3.90 7.90 1.01
N GLU A 82 -3.40 6.79 1.54
CA GLU A 82 -3.01 5.64 0.76
C GLU A 82 -4.19 4.66 0.69
N GLY A 83 -4.47 4.16 -0.46
CA GLY A 83 -5.67 3.37 -0.72
C GLY A 83 -6.86 4.24 -1.15
N PHE A 84 -7.79 3.58 -1.79
CA PHE A 84 -9.00 4.21 -2.34
C PHE A 84 -10.10 3.17 -2.52
N THR A 85 -11.34 3.66 -2.62
CA THR A 85 -12.49 2.89 -3.09
C THR A 85 -13.04 3.55 -4.34
N LYS A 86 -13.23 2.75 -5.41
CA LYS A 86 -13.80 3.22 -6.68
C LYS A 86 -14.88 2.25 -7.16
N THR A 87 -15.84 2.78 -7.91
CA THR A 87 -16.93 2.00 -8.48
C THR A 87 -16.89 2.00 -9.99
N GLY A 88 -17.39 0.94 -10.60
CA GLY A 88 -17.46 0.80 -12.04
C GLY A 88 -18.28 -0.41 -12.46
N THR A 89 -17.91 -1.00 -13.58
CA THR A 89 -18.58 -2.19 -14.12
C THR A 89 -17.58 -3.32 -14.31
N TYR A 90 -18.10 -4.53 -14.36
CA TYR A 90 -17.29 -5.71 -14.68
C TYR A 90 -17.97 -6.59 -15.73
N SER A 91 -17.16 -7.37 -16.40
CA SER A 91 -17.57 -8.43 -17.32
C SER A 91 -16.67 -9.64 -17.10
N GLN A 92 -17.27 -10.78 -16.83
CA GLN A 92 -16.56 -12.06 -16.68
C GLN A 92 -16.79 -12.94 -17.89
N SER A 93 -15.71 -13.50 -18.43
CA SER A 93 -15.71 -14.52 -19.47
C SER A 93 -14.74 -15.63 -19.09
N GLY A 94 -15.26 -16.80 -18.79
CA GLY A 94 -14.44 -17.86 -18.20
C GLY A 94 -13.97 -17.48 -16.79
N THR A 95 -12.69 -17.59 -16.53
CA THR A 95 -12.05 -17.16 -15.27
C THR A 95 -11.50 -15.73 -15.33
N THR A 96 -11.55 -15.08 -16.50
CA THR A 96 -11.07 -13.70 -16.63
C THR A 96 -12.20 -12.72 -16.31
N VAL A 97 -11.96 -11.85 -15.33
CA VAL A 97 -12.88 -10.75 -15.00
C VAL A 97 -12.21 -9.45 -15.44
N THR A 98 -12.82 -8.78 -16.39
CA THR A 98 -12.43 -7.44 -16.84
C THR A 98 -13.21 -6.41 -16.04
N ILE A 99 -12.51 -5.49 -15.39
CA ILE A 99 -13.09 -4.41 -14.61
C ILE A 99 -12.82 -3.10 -15.33
N SER A 100 -13.88 -2.29 -15.49
CA SER A 100 -13.84 -0.99 -16.17
C SER A 100 -14.21 0.12 -15.19
N ILE A 101 -13.24 0.98 -14.91
CA ILE A 101 -13.33 2.11 -13.98
C ILE A 101 -12.46 3.24 -14.52
N THR A 102 -13.04 4.39 -14.77
CA THR A 102 -12.30 5.56 -15.28
C THR A 102 -11.16 5.96 -14.35
N SER A 103 -9.95 6.04 -14.90
CA SER A 103 -8.72 6.39 -14.18
C SER A 103 -8.56 5.59 -12.90
N HIS A 104 -8.63 4.27 -13.00
CA HIS A 104 -8.67 3.38 -11.83
C HIS A 104 -7.44 3.51 -10.92
N GLY A 105 -6.26 3.78 -11.45
CA GLY A 105 -5.03 4.01 -10.67
C GLY A 105 -4.45 2.75 -10.02
N VAL A 106 -4.89 1.54 -10.43
CA VAL A 106 -4.28 0.28 -9.97
C VAL A 106 -3.12 -0.13 -10.86
N ALA A 107 -2.17 -0.86 -10.28
CA ALA A 107 -1.02 -1.42 -10.97
C ALA A 107 -1.09 -2.95 -11.03
N PHE A 108 -0.30 -3.54 -11.94
CA PHE A 108 -0.11 -4.99 -11.98
C PHE A 108 0.43 -5.50 -10.63
N GLY A 109 -0.20 -6.53 -10.08
CA GLY A 109 0.18 -7.13 -8.82
C GLY A 109 -0.48 -6.51 -7.59
N ASP A 110 -1.22 -5.40 -7.72
CA ASP A 110 -2.01 -4.84 -6.62
C ASP A 110 -3.04 -5.85 -6.12
N VAL A 111 -3.24 -5.86 -4.81
CA VAL A 111 -4.25 -6.71 -4.15
C VAL A 111 -5.45 -5.85 -3.79
N LEU A 112 -6.59 -6.18 -4.38
CA LEU A 112 -7.84 -5.44 -4.25
C LEU A 112 -8.89 -6.27 -3.51
N THR A 113 -9.66 -5.64 -2.66
CA THR A 113 -10.96 -6.19 -2.23
C THR A 113 -12.00 -5.76 -3.26
N ILE A 114 -12.67 -6.72 -3.85
CA ILE A 114 -13.68 -6.53 -4.89
C ILE A 114 -15.03 -6.97 -4.35
N ASP A 115 -16.01 -6.07 -4.42
CA ASP A 115 -17.42 -6.26 -4.09
C ASP A 115 -18.25 -6.09 -5.37
N TYR A 116 -18.88 -7.16 -5.84
CA TYR A 116 -19.75 -7.16 -7.01
C TYR A 116 -21.15 -6.74 -6.60
N THR A 117 -21.44 -5.46 -6.68
CA THR A 117 -22.69 -4.85 -6.22
C THR A 117 -23.92 -5.21 -7.07
N SER A 118 -23.72 -5.84 -8.23
CA SER A 118 -24.77 -6.48 -9.03
C SER A 118 -24.17 -7.57 -9.91
N GLY A 119 -25.02 -8.47 -10.41
CA GLY A 119 -24.60 -9.67 -11.12
C GLY A 119 -24.47 -10.87 -10.19
N SER A 120 -23.70 -11.87 -10.57
CA SER A 120 -23.54 -13.14 -9.82
C SER A 120 -22.08 -13.54 -9.58
N ALA A 121 -21.13 -12.64 -9.77
CA ALA A 121 -19.72 -12.89 -9.44
C ALA A 121 -19.53 -12.92 -7.91
N THR A 122 -18.50 -13.64 -7.46
CA THR A 122 -18.24 -13.83 -6.04
C THR A 122 -17.25 -12.77 -5.54
N ASP A 123 -17.64 -12.08 -4.48
CA ASP A 123 -16.81 -11.11 -3.79
C ASP A 123 -15.54 -11.74 -3.20
N GLY A 124 -14.52 -10.94 -3.05
CA GLY A 124 -13.29 -11.41 -2.43
C GLY A 124 -12.09 -10.52 -2.64
N THR A 125 -10.93 -11.08 -2.31
CA THR A 125 -9.64 -10.43 -2.53
C THR A 125 -9.00 -11.01 -3.78
N PHE A 126 -8.61 -10.13 -4.69
CA PHE A 126 -8.04 -10.49 -5.98
C PHE A 126 -6.74 -9.74 -6.23
N THR A 127 -5.84 -10.41 -6.95
CA THR A 127 -4.62 -9.76 -7.45
C THR A 127 -4.83 -9.31 -8.89
N VAL A 128 -4.43 -8.10 -9.21
CA VAL A 128 -4.48 -7.54 -10.57
C VAL A 128 -3.56 -8.35 -11.48
N SER A 129 -4.16 -9.02 -12.46
CA SER A 129 -3.46 -9.92 -13.38
C SER A 129 -2.88 -9.17 -14.59
N THR A 130 -3.57 -8.13 -15.07
CA THR A 130 -3.14 -7.31 -16.20
C THR A 130 -3.81 -5.94 -16.13
N VAL A 131 -3.06 -4.89 -16.41
CA VAL A 131 -3.59 -3.54 -16.64
C VAL A 131 -3.62 -3.34 -18.16
N THR A 132 -4.83 -3.23 -18.73
CA THR A 132 -5.03 -3.10 -20.18
C THR A 132 -5.05 -1.65 -20.67
N SER A 133 -5.50 -0.74 -19.80
CA SER A 133 -5.51 0.73 -20.04
C SER A 133 -5.67 1.45 -18.71
N ASP A 134 -5.67 2.78 -18.73
CA ASP A 134 -5.94 3.59 -17.53
C ASP A 134 -7.37 3.40 -16.98
N ASP A 135 -8.27 2.86 -17.80
CA ASP A 135 -9.68 2.67 -17.48
C ASP A 135 -10.09 1.20 -17.35
N ALA A 136 -9.17 0.23 -17.56
CA ALA A 136 -9.50 -1.17 -17.53
C ALA A 136 -8.33 -2.06 -17.09
N PHE A 137 -8.66 -3.04 -16.26
CA PHE A 137 -7.73 -4.07 -15.81
C PHE A 137 -8.44 -5.42 -15.64
N THR A 138 -7.68 -6.49 -15.45
CA THR A 138 -8.22 -7.84 -15.27
C THR A 138 -7.78 -8.46 -13.96
N VAL A 139 -8.65 -9.30 -13.42
CA VAL A 139 -8.34 -10.22 -12.32
C VAL A 139 -8.79 -11.63 -12.70
N THR A 140 -8.29 -12.64 -11.97
CA THR A 140 -8.65 -14.05 -12.22
C THR A 140 -9.61 -14.54 -11.14
N ALA A 141 -10.81 -14.94 -11.56
CA ALA A 141 -11.79 -15.57 -10.69
C ALA A 141 -11.45 -17.05 -10.44
N SER A 142 -11.87 -17.58 -9.31
CA SER A 142 -11.70 -19.00 -8.95
C SER A 142 -12.60 -19.95 -9.75
N SER A 143 -13.70 -19.43 -10.31
CA SER A 143 -14.66 -20.21 -11.08
C SER A 143 -14.91 -19.60 -12.45
N SER A 144 -15.15 -20.46 -13.44
CA SER A 144 -15.52 -20.05 -14.80
C SER A 144 -17.00 -19.69 -14.86
N ALA A 145 -17.29 -18.50 -15.36
CA ALA A 145 -18.67 -18.02 -15.54
C ALA A 145 -18.76 -17.00 -16.68
N THR A 146 -19.98 -16.69 -17.10
CA THR A 146 -20.28 -15.55 -17.97
C THR A 146 -21.30 -14.68 -17.27
N ASN A 147 -20.87 -13.55 -16.76
CA ASN A 147 -21.74 -12.59 -16.09
C ASN A 147 -21.18 -11.17 -16.19
N SER A 148 -21.99 -10.20 -15.79
CA SER A 148 -21.60 -8.79 -15.79
C SER A 148 -22.43 -8.02 -14.77
N GLY A 149 -21.97 -6.86 -14.38
CA GLY A 149 -22.68 -6.01 -13.44
C GLY A 149 -21.85 -4.84 -12.97
N ASN A 150 -22.25 -4.29 -11.85
CA ASN A 150 -21.53 -3.21 -11.17
C ASN A 150 -20.57 -3.79 -10.14
N VAL A 151 -19.50 -3.05 -9.90
CA VAL A 151 -18.44 -3.45 -8.97
C VAL A 151 -17.95 -2.25 -8.16
N SER A 152 -17.57 -2.51 -6.93
CA SER A 152 -16.78 -1.62 -6.08
C SER A 152 -15.44 -2.28 -5.80
N ILE A 153 -14.36 -1.55 -6.02
CA ILE A 153 -13.01 -2.01 -5.69
C ILE A 153 -12.44 -1.17 -4.56
N THR A 154 -11.72 -1.80 -3.66
CA THR A 154 -10.97 -1.13 -2.60
C THR A 154 -9.53 -1.59 -2.63
N LEU A 155 -8.60 -0.65 -2.87
CA LEU A 155 -7.18 -0.84 -2.64
C LEU A 155 -6.87 -0.47 -1.19
N SER A 156 -6.35 -1.40 -0.41
CA SER A 156 -5.87 -1.10 0.93
C SER A 156 -4.53 -0.36 0.82
N GLY A 157 -4.42 0.80 1.47
CA GLY A 157 -3.14 1.49 1.62
C GLY A 157 -2.24 0.87 2.71
N SER A 158 -2.66 -0.25 3.28
CA SER A 158 -1.91 -0.93 4.35
C SER A 158 -0.68 -1.62 3.80
N GLY A 159 0.45 -1.46 4.47
CA GLY A 159 1.71 -2.10 4.12
C GLY A 159 2.46 -2.59 5.36
N GLN A 160 3.58 -3.27 5.10
CA GLN A 160 4.53 -3.70 6.13
C GLN A 160 5.65 -2.66 6.23
N PHE A 161 5.92 -2.22 7.45
CA PHE A 161 6.88 -1.17 7.70
C PHE A 161 7.86 -1.54 8.81
N VAL A 162 9.02 -0.93 8.75
CA VAL A 162 9.98 -0.86 9.85
C VAL A 162 10.24 0.61 10.19
N CYS A 163 10.54 0.89 11.44
CA CYS A 163 10.91 2.22 11.92
C CYS A 163 12.39 2.23 12.24
N ASP A 164 13.17 2.97 11.46
CA ASP A 164 14.61 3.04 11.64
C ASP A 164 15.00 4.06 12.74
N SER A 165 14.18 5.10 12.96
CA SER A 165 14.43 6.11 14.00
C SER A 165 13.17 6.89 14.34
N TRP A 166 13.11 7.39 15.57
CA TRP A 166 12.08 8.34 16.01
C TRP A 166 12.66 9.31 17.04
N SER A 167 12.02 10.45 17.17
CA SER A 167 12.30 11.43 18.21
C SER A 167 11.01 11.89 18.88
N LYS A 168 11.06 12.17 20.18
CA LYS A 168 9.95 12.70 20.95
C LYS A 168 10.33 14.06 21.52
N GLN A 169 9.47 15.04 21.38
CA GLN A 169 9.58 16.36 21.99
C GLN A 169 8.28 16.66 22.74
N ILE A 170 8.39 17.26 23.93
CA ILE A 170 7.23 17.71 24.73
C ILE A 170 7.29 19.24 24.79
N PRO A 171 6.66 19.95 23.83
CA PRO A 171 6.71 21.41 23.78
C PRO A 171 5.83 22.08 24.86
N PHE A 172 4.76 21.42 25.29
CA PHE A 172 3.83 21.91 26.30
C PHE A 172 3.32 20.76 27.17
N ASN A 173 2.77 21.09 28.33
CA ASN A 173 2.12 20.12 29.21
C ASN A 173 1.02 19.34 28.47
N ASN A 174 1.03 18.03 28.60
CA ASN A 174 0.13 17.08 27.94
C ASN A 174 0.11 17.19 26.41
N ARG A 175 1.21 17.60 25.78
CA ARG A 175 1.36 17.66 24.33
C ARG A 175 2.73 17.18 23.92
N ALA A 176 2.76 16.09 23.18
CA ALA A 176 3.97 15.50 22.64
C ALA A 176 3.97 15.56 21.10
N VAL A 177 5.15 15.72 20.53
CA VAL A 177 5.41 15.64 19.09
C VAL A 177 6.38 14.48 18.88
N ILE A 178 5.95 13.48 18.13
CA ILE A 178 6.81 12.38 17.70
C ILE A 178 7.06 12.53 16.20
N THR A 179 8.32 12.59 15.82
CA THR A 179 8.75 12.55 14.42
C THR A 179 9.42 11.21 14.16
N THR A 180 9.00 10.53 13.11
CA THR A 180 9.48 9.18 12.78
C THR A 180 9.51 8.96 11.28
N THR A 181 10.36 8.05 10.84
CA THR A 181 10.43 7.61 9.45
C THR A 181 10.09 6.13 9.39
N PHE A 182 9.02 5.81 8.64
CA PHE A 182 8.61 4.44 8.36
C PHE A 182 9.05 4.06 6.95
N ARG A 183 9.77 2.97 6.85
CA ARG A 183 10.23 2.41 5.59
C ARG A 183 9.47 1.13 5.29
N GLU A 184 8.86 1.07 4.11
CA GLU A 184 8.16 -0.11 3.64
C GLU A 184 9.14 -1.27 3.40
N VAL A 185 8.71 -2.47 3.78
CA VAL A 185 9.45 -3.72 3.60
C VAL A 185 8.52 -4.76 3.01
N PHE A 186 9.09 -5.65 2.22
CA PHE A 186 8.38 -6.77 1.60
C PHE A 186 8.94 -8.06 2.23
N GLU A 187 8.25 -8.53 3.25
CA GLU A 187 8.59 -9.79 3.93
C GLU A 187 7.67 -10.89 3.42
N PRO A 188 8.16 -12.13 3.30
CA PRO A 188 7.37 -13.28 2.87
C PRO A 188 6.30 -13.69 3.88
#